data_2a9c85f3e5e0808b1877ed009f079622
#
_entry.id   2a9c85f3e5e0808b1877ed009f079622
#
_cell.length_a   1.000
_cell.length_b   1.000
_cell.length_c   1.000
_cell.angle_alpha   90.00
_cell.angle_beta   90.00
_cell.angle_gamma   90.00
#
_symmetry.space_group_name_H-M   'P 1'
#
loop_
_entity.id
_entity.type
_entity.pdbx_description
1 polymer ?
#
loop_
_entity_poly.entity_id
_entity_poly.type
_entity_poly.pdbx_seq_one_letter_code
_entity_poly.pdbx_strand_id
1 'polypeptide(L)'
;QRLLSVEDEQLSLLIGRELLNVTITIANRDKEQGDITVRFTTKLIDGKFPDYRRVIPRGGDKVVMIAHDVFKQSLQRVAILSNEKLRGVFLNFNADSLQLRANNPEQDEAIEDLAIQYADASLEMSFNAQYLIEVLSVLDGDDVSITMTEANQSVLVQDPTQQDQTYVVMPMRV
;
A
#
# COMPACT_ATOMS: atom_id res chain seq x y z
N GLN A 1 5.48 12.24 5.15
CA GLN A 1 4.06 11.96 5.48
C GLN A 1 3.65 12.54 6.85
N ARG A 2 4.44 12.37 7.92
CA ARG A 2 4.08 12.90 9.25
C ARG A 2 4.07 14.42 9.36
N LEU A 3 4.81 15.14 8.51
CA LEU A 3 4.84 16.62 8.50
C LEU A 3 3.60 17.23 7.82
N LEU A 4 2.89 16.46 7.01
CA LEU A 4 1.72 16.90 6.23
C LEU A 4 0.38 16.46 6.84
N SER A 5 0.39 15.92 8.06
CA SER A 5 -0.84 15.45 8.75
C SER A 5 -1.55 16.52 9.56
N VAL A 6 -1.07 17.77 9.51
CA VAL A 6 -1.69 18.93 10.16
C VAL A 6 -2.47 19.70 9.10
N GLU A 7 -3.63 20.23 9.42
CA GLU A 7 -4.36 21.16 8.55
C GLU A 7 -3.55 22.44 8.38
N ASP A 8 -2.70 22.46 7.35
CA ASP A 8 -1.79 23.56 7.09
C ASP A 8 -2.48 24.60 6.21
N GLU A 9 -2.50 25.84 6.65
CA GLU A 9 -3.08 26.95 5.89
C GLU A 9 -2.20 27.34 4.69
N GLN A 10 -0.88 27.12 4.76
CA GLN A 10 0.01 27.46 3.66
C GLN A 10 1.23 26.51 3.59
N LEU A 11 1.42 25.90 2.42
CA LEU A 11 2.60 25.11 2.09
C LEU A 11 3.36 25.77 0.92
N SER A 12 4.65 26.05 1.11
CA SER A 12 5.53 26.58 0.08
C SER A 12 6.66 25.61 -0.24
N LEU A 13 6.82 25.27 -1.53
CA LEU A 13 7.89 24.41 -2.03
C LEU A 13 8.86 25.19 -2.90
N LEU A 14 10.15 25.16 -2.56
CA LEU A 14 11.22 25.71 -3.39
C LEU A 14 12.15 24.57 -3.81
N ILE A 15 12.11 24.22 -5.09
CA ILE A 15 12.91 23.15 -5.68
C ILE A 15 14.13 23.78 -6.36
N GLY A 16 15.31 23.57 -5.80
CA GLY A 16 16.59 23.94 -6.41
C GLY A 16 17.17 22.81 -7.25
N ARG A 17 18.43 22.96 -7.69
CA ARG A 17 19.12 21.90 -8.45
C ARG A 17 19.47 20.67 -7.61
N GLU A 18 19.80 20.87 -6.35
CA GLU A 18 20.27 19.82 -5.44
C GLU A 18 19.46 19.73 -4.15
N LEU A 19 18.67 20.76 -3.84
CA LEU A 19 17.94 20.89 -2.58
C LEU A 19 16.48 21.16 -2.80
N LEU A 20 15.66 20.52 -1.96
CA LEU A 20 14.25 20.84 -1.76
C LEU A 20 14.09 21.55 -0.41
N ASN A 21 13.48 22.73 -0.43
CA ASN A 21 13.06 23.43 0.77
C ASN A 21 11.54 23.41 0.86
N VAL A 22 11.03 22.95 1.97
CA VAL A 22 9.61 22.95 2.30
C VAL A 22 9.40 23.91 3.44
N THR A 23 8.54 24.88 3.28
CA THR A 23 8.14 25.80 4.35
C THR A 23 6.65 25.61 4.62
N ILE A 24 6.32 25.28 5.84
CA ILE A 24 4.96 25.09 6.33
C ILE A 24 4.66 26.20 7.32
N THR A 25 3.64 26.98 7.08
CA THR A 25 3.18 28.02 8.02
C THR A 25 1.85 27.58 8.59
N ILE A 26 1.81 27.40 9.89
CA ILE A 26 0.64 26.95 10.65
C ILE A 26 0.15 28.17 11.45
N ALA A 27 -1.09 28.59 11.23
CA ALA A 27 -1.69 29.66 11.98
C ALA A 27 -1.81 29.27 13.47
N ASN A 28 -1.27 30.11 14.34
CA ASN A 28 -1.42 29.89 15.77
C ASN A 28 -2.82 30.30 16.20
N ARG A 29 -3.50 29.42 16.95
CA ARG A 29 -4.81 29.72 17.55
C ARG A 29 -4.72 30.88 18.54
N ASP A 30 -3.57 31.02 19.17
CA ASP A 30 -3.26 32.17 20.04
C ASP A 30 -2.58 33.26 19.21
N LYS A 31 -3.35 34.27 18.80
CA LYS A 31 -2.89 35.35 17.93
C LYS A 31 -1.80 36.24 18.58
N GLU A 32 -1.58 36.17 19.89
CA GLU A 32 -0.53 36.90 20.58
C GLU A 32 0.87 36.26 20.37
N GLN A 33 0.92 34.98 20.01
CA GLN A 33 2.18 34.26 19.87
C GLN A 33 2.70 34.18 18.39
N GLY A 34 1.92 34.70 17.44
CA GLY A 34 2.27 34.66 16.01
C GLY A 34 2.24 33.24 15.39
N ASP A 35 2.32 33.16 14.08
CA ASP A 35 2.29 31.89 13.33
C ASP A 35 3.55 31.06 13.52
N ILE A 36 3.40 29.75 13.53
CA ILE A 36 4.51 28.80 13.61
C ILE A 36 4.99 28.51 12.19
N THR A 37 6.28 28.78 11.92
CA THR A 37 6.88 28.43 10.63
C THR A 37 7.85 27.29 10.81
N VAL A 38 7.56 26.16 10.14
CA VAL A 38 8.46 25.01 10.05
C VAL A 38 9.14 25.02 8.70
N ARG A 39 10.48 24.98 8.69
CA ARG A 39 11.27 24.87 7.48
C ARG A 39 12.01 23.55 7.46
N PHE A 40 11.78 22.77 6.42
CA PHE A 40 12.47 21.51 6.16
C PHE A 40 13.31 21.63 4.91
N THR A 41 14.59 21.27 4.99
CA THR A 41 15.50 21.25 3.85
C THR A 41 16.04 19.84 3.67
N THR A 42 15.97 19.31 2.46
CA THR A 42 16.52 17.99 2.14
C THR A 42 17.26 18.04 0.82
N LYS A 43 18.26 17.17 0.68
CA LYS A 43 18.96 16.98 -0.59
C LYS A 43 18.08 16.19 -1.55
N LEU A 44 18.06 16.60 -2.81
CA LEU A 44 17.42 15.81 -3.86
C LEU A 44 18.23 14.54 -4.12
N ILE A 45 17.53 13.47 -4.47
CA ILE A 45 18.16 12.23 -4.90
C ILE A 45 18.86 12.48 -6.23
N ASP A 46 20.16 12.19 -6.29
CA ASP A 46 20.94 12.27 -7.52
C ASP A 46 20.63 11.04 -8.38
N GLY A 47 19.67 11.18 -9.27
CA GLY A 47 19.22 10.11 -10.14
C GLY A 47 17.94 10.44 -10.90
N LYS A 48 17.79 9.82 -12.04
CA LYS A 48 16.56 9.91 -12.83
C LYS A 48 15.48 9.04 -12.19
N PHE A 49 14.31 9.61 -11.90
CA PHE A 49 13.17 8.83 -11.43
C PHE A 49 12.85 7.72 -12.44
N PRO A 50 12.68 6.45 -11.98
CA PRO A 50 12.31 5.36 -12.86
C PRO A 50 11.01 5.64 -13.61
N ASP A 51 10.90 5.17 -14.85
CA ASP A 51 9.66 5.25 -15.61
C ASP A 51 8.62 4.31 -14.99
N TYR A 52 7.70 4.86 -14.21
CA TYR A 52 6.64 4.12 -13.52
C TYR A 52 5.75 3.31 -14.47
N ARG A 53 5.63 3.75 -15.74
CA ARG A 53 4.85 3.02 -16.76
C ARG A 53 5.41 1.63 -17.07
N ARG A 54 6.68 1.40 -16.72
CA ARG A 54 7.33 0.08 -16.86
C ARG A 54 7.07 -0.84 -15.67
N VAL A 55 6.65 -0.28 -14.56
CA VAL A 55 6.37 -1.00 -13.31
C VAL A 55 4.90 -1.42 -13.26
N ILE A 56 4.01 -0.64 -13.88
CA ILE A 56 2.60 -0.99 -14.01
C ILE A 56 2.47 -2.27 -14.85
N PRO A 57 1.93 -3.37 -14.29
CA PRO A 57 1.73 -4.60 -15.06
C PRO A 57 0.79 -4.34 -16.24
N ARG A 58 1.16 -4.87 -17.39
CA ARG A 58 0.34 -4.76 -18.60
C ARG A 58 -0.29 -6.12 -18.89
N GLY A 59 -1.59 -6.13 -19.15
CA GLY A 59 -2.29 -7.34 -19.58
C GLY A 59 -2.61 -8.31 -18.46
N GLY A 60 -2.85 -7.81 -17.23
CA GLY A 60 -3.41 -8.63 -16.16
C GLY A 60 -4.76 -9.18 -16.58
N ASP A 61 -4.87 -10.50 -16.64
CA ASP A 61 -6.05 -11.25 -17.08
C ASP A 61 -6.86 -11.80 -15.91
N LYS A 62 -6.26 -11.88 -14.72
CA LYS A 62 -6.89 -12.37 -13.50
C LYS A 62 -7.27 -11.20 -12.59
N VAL A 63 -8.56 -11.01 -12.41
CA VAL A 63 -9.10 -9.95 -11.57
C VAL A 63 -9.85 -10.55 -10.40
N VAL A 64 -9.49 -10.11 -9.21
CA VAL A 64 -10.14 -10.49 -7.96
C VAL A 64 -10.85 -9.28 -7.37
N MET A 65 -12.08 -9.48 -6.92
CA MET A 65 -12.83 -8.50 -6.13
C MET A 65 -12.98 -9.00 -4.70
N ILE A 66 -12.61 -8.17 -3.75
CA ILE A 66 -12.60 -8.51 -2.32
C ILE A 66 -13.24 -7.36 -1.53
N ALA A 67 -14.11 -7.67 -0.58
CA ALA A 67 -14.63 -6.68 0.35
C ALA A 67 -13.48 -6.04 1.14
N HIS A 68 -13.34 -4.72 1.02
CA HIS A 68 -12.19 -3.94 1.49
C HIS A 68 -11.91 -4.15 2.99
N ASP A 69 -12.90 -3.90 3.85
CA ASP A 69 -12.71 -3.98 5.29
C ASP A 69 -12.44 -5.40 5.78
N VAL A 70 -13.08 -6.39 5.16
CA VAL A 70 -12.87 -7.81 5.47
C VAL A 70 -11.42 -8.19 5.16
N PHE A 71 -10.93 -7.85 3.97
CA PHE A 71 -9.57 -8.15 3.55
C PHE A 71 -8.51 -7.45 4.44
N LYS A 72 -8.71 -6.17 4.71
CA LYS A 72 -7.80 -5.38 5.57
C LYS A 72 -7.70 -5.95 6.98
N GLN A 73 -8.84 -6.27 7.61
CA GLN A 73 -8.87 -6.83 8.96
C GLN A 73 -8.25 -8.23 9.00
N SER A 74 -8.49 -9.06 8.00
CA SER A 74 -7.89 -10.39 7.91
C SER A 74 -6.37 -10.34 7.73
N LEU A 75 -5.88 -9.46 6.88
CA LEU A 75 -4.44 -9.19 6.76
C LEU A 75 -3.83 -8.74 8.08
N GLN A 76 -4.49 -7.85 8.81
CA GLN A 76 -4.02 -7.37 10.11
C GLN A 76 -3.93 -8.50 11.13
N ARG A 77 -4.93 -9.40 11.19
CA ARG A 77 -4.93 -10.55 12.10
C ARG A 77 -3.84 -11.56 11.76
N VAL A 78 -3.79 -11.97 10.48
CA VAL A 78 -2.80 -12.97 10.02
C VAL A 78 -1.37 -12.43 10.15
N ALA A 79 -1.15 -11.13 9.91
CA ALA A 79 0.16 -10.51 10.02
C ALA A 79 0.76 -10.54 11.44
N ILE A 80 -0.05 -10.76 12.49
CA ILE A 80 0.43 -10.87 13.88
C ILE A 80 1.42 -12.04 14.02
N LEU A 81 1.16 -13.16 13.34
CA LEU A 81 2.00 -14.35 13.36
C LEU A 81 2.99 -14.42 12.17
N SER A 82 3.15 -13.33 11.43
CA SER A 82 4.17 -13.27 10.39
C SER A 82 5.57 -13.03 10.97
N ASN A 83 6.60 -13.41 10.22
CA ASN A 83 7.98 -13.10 10.58
C ASN A 83 8.17 -11.58 10.78
N GLU A 84 8.70 -11.16 11.92
CA GLU A 84 8.84 -9.73 12.28
C GLU A 84 9.66 -8.90 11.29
N LYS A 85 10.65 -9.50 10.64
CA LYS A 85 11.53 -8.81 9.69
C LYS A 85 10.95 -8.77 8.28
N LEU A 86 10.40 -9.88 7.81
CA LEU A 86 9.91 -10.04 6.45
C LEU A 86 8.44 -9.65 6.32
N ARG A 87 7.65 -9.84 7.39
CA ARG A 87 6.20 -9.59 7.40
C ARG A 87 5.46 -10.25 6.23
N GLY A 88 5.94 -11.45 5.86
CA GLY A 88 5.41 -12.20 4.73
C GLY A 88 4.04 -12.79 5.04
N VAL A 89 3.12 -12.63 4.09
CA VAL A 89 1.83 -13.32 4.07
C VAL A 89 1.66 -13.99 2.72
N PHE A 90 1.19 -15.24 2.73
CA PHE A 90 0.83 -15.99 1.54
C PHE A 90 -0.65 -15.77 1.25
N LEU A 91 -0.96 -15.45 0.01
CA LEU A 91 -2.30 -15.30 -0.52
C LEU A 91 -2.53 -16.39 -1.55
N ASN A 92 -3.41 -17.34 -1.25
CA ASN A 92 -3.78 -18.42 -2.15
C ASN A 92 -5.17 -18.16 -2.70
N PHE A 93 -5.23 -17.72 -3.94
CA PHE A 93 -6.46 -17.42 -4.68
C PHE A 93 -7.00 -18.70 -5.31
N ASN A 94 -8.23 -19.07 -4.97
CA ASN A 94 -8.98 -20.17 -5.56
C ASN A 94 -10.35 -19.66 -6.00
N ALA A 95 -11.09 -20.48 -6.76
CA ALA A 95 -12.46 -20.13 -7.14
C ALA A 95 -13.28 -19.73 -5.92
N ASP A 96 -13.78 -18.49 -5.92
CA ASP A 96 -14.59 -17.86 -4.88
C ASP A 96 -14.00 -17.85 -3.46
N SER A 97 -12.70 -18.15 -3.31
CA SER A 97 -12.03 -18.25 -2.01
C SER A 97 -10.60 -17.71 -2.05
N LEU A 98 -10.25 -16.94 -1.02
CA LEU A 98 -8.89 -16.49 -0.74
C LEU A 98 -8.46 -17.00 0.61
N GLN A 99 -7.38 -17.78 0.65
CA GLN A 99 -6.75 -18.16 1.91
C GLN A 99 -5.53 -17.28 2.17
N LEU A 100 -5.52 -16.64 3.33
CA LEU A 100 -4.37 -15.94 3.87
C LEU A 100 -3.64 -16.85 4.84
N ARG A 101 -2.32 -16.91 4.72
CA ARG A 101 -1.48 -17.71 5.62
C ARG A 101 -0.22 -16.93 5.98
N ALA A 102 0.14 -16.93 7.25
CA ALA A 102 1.44 -16.47 7.72
C ALA A 102 2.01 -17.43 8.75
N ASN A 103 3.32 -17.48 8.82
CA ASN A 103 4.05 -18.27 9.81
C ASN A 103 5.28 -17.51 10.27
N ASN A 104 5.73 -17.84 11.50
CA ASN A 104 6.94 -17.30 12.10
C ASN A 104 8.02 -18.40 12.23
N PRO A 105 9.27 -18.04 12.60
CA PRO A 105 10.34 -19.01 12.82
C PRO A 105 10.07 -19.98 13.99
N GLU A 106 9.20 -19.61 14.91
CA GLU A 106 8.77 -20.42 16.05
C GLU A 106 7.76 -21.50 15.67
N GLN A 107 7.36 -21.55 14.38
CA GLN A 107 6.38 -22.46 13.79
C GLN A 107 4.93 -22.19 14.21
N ASP A 108 4.64 -21.00 14.73
CA ASP A 108 3.25 -20.56 14.85
C ASP A 108 2.71 -20.21 13.48
N GLU A 109 1.46 -20.54 13.24
CA GLU A 109 0.78 -20.33 11.97
C GLU A 109 -0.59 -19.65 12.17
N ALA A 110 -0.89 -18.68 11.33
CA ALA A 110 -2.22 -18.12 11.19
C ALA A 110 -2.77 -18.44 9.80
N ILE A 111 -4.01 -18.93 9.74
CA ILE A 111 -4.74 -19.20 8.50
C ILE A 111 -6.11 -18.55 8.61
N GLU A 112 -6.52 -17.88 7.54
CA GLU A 112 -7.85 -17.27 7.44
C GLU A 112 -8.37 -17.38 6.01
N ASP A 113 -9.62 -17.81 5.86
CA ASP A 113 -10.29 -17.96 4.57
C ASP A 113 -11.33 -16.86 4.38
N LEU A 114 -11.33 -16.24 3.20
CA LEU A 114 -12.26 -15.19 2.80
C LEU A 114 -13.04 -15.60 1.56
N ALA A 115 -14.31 -15.21 1.51
CA ALA A 115 -15.07 -15.24 0.27
C ALA A 115 -14.65 -14.08 -0.63
N ILE A 116 -14.39 -14.39 -1.90
CA ILE A 116 -13.99 -13.42 -2.92
C ILE A 116 -14.76 -13.68 -4.22
N GLN A 117 -14.66 -12.74 -5.17
CA GLN A 117 -15.13 -12.98 -6.54
C GLN A 117 -13.90 -13.25 -7.41
N TYR A 118 -13.67 -14.51 -7.71
CA TYR A 118 -12.54 -14.97 -8.53
C TYR A 118 -12.92 -16.27 -9.24
N ALA A 119 -12.71 -16.35 -10.56
CA ALA A 119 -13.10 -17.49 -11.37
C ALA A 119 -11.95 -18.09 -12.20
N ASP A 120 -10.74 -17.56 -12.07
CA ASP A 120 -9.58 -18.02 -12.82
C ASP A 120 -8.85 -19.19 -12.14
N ALA A 121 -7.76 -19.63 -12.74
CA ALA A 121 -6.91 -20.69 -12.19
C ALA A 121 -6.30 -20.30 -10.86
N SER A 122 -6.16 -21.26 -9.95
CA SER A 122 -5.56 -21.05 -8.64
C SER A 122 -4.17 -20.42 -8.76
N LEU A 123 -3.90 -19.43 -7.91
CA LEU A 123 -2.66 -18.68 -7.90
C LEU A 123 -2.22 -18.42 -6.46
N GLU A 124 -0.99 -18.80 -6.11
CA GLU A 124 -0.40 -18.46 -4.83
C GLU A 124 0.66 -17.38 -5.01
N MET A 125 0.59 -16.34 -4.18
CA MET A 125 1.53 -15.23 -4.15
C MET A 125 1.89 -14.90 -2.71
N SER A 126 3.11 -14.39 -2.50
CA SER A 126 3.55 -13.93 -1.18
C SER A 126 3.80 -12.42 -1.21
N PHE A 127 3.35 -11.71 -0.18
CA PHE A 127 3.52 -10.26 -0.05
C PHE A 127 3.98 -9.85 1.34
N ASN A 128 4.60 -8.68 1.42
CA ASN A 128 4.72 -8.01 2.69
C ASN A 128 3.34 -7.48 3.11
N ALA A 129 2.80 -8.04 4.19
CA ALA A 129 1.46 -7.69 4.68
C ALA A 129 1.30 -6.18 4.95
N GLN A 130 2.38 -5.53 5.44
CA GLN A 130 2.35 -4.11 5.75
C GLN A 130 2.10 -3.26 4.50
N TYR A 131 2.68 -3.62 3.35
CA TYR A 131 2.46 -2.87 2.11
C TYR A 131 1.01 -2.97 1.63
N LEU A 132 0.41 -4.16 1.73
CA LEU A 132 -1.02 -4.32 1.41
C LEU A 132 -1.90 -3.53 2.37
N ILE A 133 -1.63 -3.60 3.69
CA ILE A 133 -2.38 -2.85 4.71
C ILE A 133 -2.27 -1.33 4.49
N GLU A 134 -1.09 -0.82 4.10
CA GLU A 134 -0.89 0.59 3.80
C GLU A 134 -1.71 1.03 2.58
N VAL A 135 -1.74 0.24 1.51
CA VAL A 135 -2.58 0.50 0.35
C VAL A 135 -4.06 0.51 0.75
N LEU A 136 -4.52 -0.53 1.46
CA LEU A 136 -5.90 -0.62 1.93
C LEU A 136 -6.27 0.49 2.94
N SER A 137 -5.29 1.15 3.56
CA SER A 137 -5.56 2.25 4.50
C SER A 137 -5.82 3.59 3.84
N VAL A 138 -5.58 3.70 2.53
CA VAL A 138 -5.80 4.91 1.74
C VAL A 138 -6.85 4.73 0.64
N LEU A 139 -7.37 3.53 0.48
CA LEU A 139 -8.54 3.25 -0.35
C LEU A 139 -9.81 3.38 0.50
N ASP A 140 -10.84 4.03 -0.04
CA ASP A 140 -12.08 4.36 0.68
C ASP A 140 -13.31 3.56 0.15
N GLY A 141 -13.13 2.74 -0.90
CA GLY A 141 -14.22 1.96 -1.48
C GLY A 141 -14.66 0.76 -0.64
N ASP A 142 -15.87 0.28 -0.85
CA ASP A 142 -16.40 -0.93 -0.20
C ASP A 142 -15.68 -2.20 -0.66
N ASP A 143 -15.21 -2.20 -1.91
CA ASP A 143 -14.48 -3.30 -2.53
C ASP A 143 -13.09 -2.85 -3.00
N VAL A 144 -12.17 -3.79 -3.06
CA VAL A 144 -10.86 -3.63 -3.68
C VAL A 144 -10.71 -4.62 -4.83
N SER A 145 -10.18 -4.15 -5.96
CA SER A 145 -9.78 -5.01 -7.07
C SER A 145 -8.28 -5.28 -7.05
N ILE A 146 -7.89 -6.53 -7.24
CA ILE A 146 -6.51 -6.94 -7.44
C ILE A 146 -6.40 -7.55 -8.83
N THR A 147 -5.60 -6.92 -9.70
CA THR A 147 -5.31 -7.43 -11.03
C THR A 147 -3.94 -8.11 -11.03
N MET A 148 -3.91 -9.36 -11.45
CA MET A 148 -2.75 -10.24 -11.43
C MET A 148 -2.48 -10.83 -12.82
N THR A 149 -1.26 -11.32 -13.03
CA THR A 149 -0.85 -12.06 -14.22
C THR A 149 -0.27 -13.42 -13.80
N GLU A 150 0.90 -13.41 -13.20
CA GLU A 150 1.64 -14.59 -12.73
C GLU A 150 2.16 -14.38 -11.31
N ALA A 151 2.44 -15.46 -10.60
CA ALA A 151 2.83 -15.46 -9.19
C ALA A 151 4.04 -14.59 -8.83
N ASN A 152 4.93 -14.32 -9.78
CA ASN A 152 6.17 -13.57 -9.56
C ASN A 152 6.14 -12.14 -10.12
N GLN A 153 5.00 -11.71 -10.66
CA GLN A 153 4.82 -10.37 -11.21
C GLN A 153 4.10 -9.45 -10.24
N SER A 154 4.31 -8.14 -10.39
CA SER A 154 3.61 -7.14 -9.62
C SER A 154 2.10 -7.22 -9.83
N VAL A 155 1.36 -6.91 -8.78
CA VAL A 155 -0.10 -6.79 -8.84
C VAL A 155 -0.52 -5.34 -8.82
N LEU A 156 -1.68 -5.07 -9.41
CA LEU A 156 -2.35 -3.79 -9.38
C LEU A 156 -3.45 -3.85 -8.33
N VAL A 157 -3.44 -2.92 -7.40
CA VAL A 157 -4.49 -2.80 -6.36
C VAL A 157 -5.19 -1.47 -6.57
N GLN A 158 -6.50 -1.50 -6.70
CA GLN A 158 -7.31 -0.32 -7.02
C GLN A 158 -8.67 -0.37 -6.30
N ASP A 159 -9.24 0.81 -6.08
CA ASP A 159 -10.68 0.95 -5.86
C ASP A 159 -11.38 0.83 -7.23
N PRO A 160 -12.32 -0.11 -7.42
CA PRO A 160 -13.01 -0.27 -8.70
C PRO A 160 -13.86 0.95 -9.08
N THR A 161 -14.21 1.79 -8.11
CA THR A 161 -15.02 3.00 -8.32
C THR A 161 -14.16 4.25 -8.62
N GLN A 162 -12.84 4.22 -8.28
CA GLN A 162 -11.91 5.33 -8.44
C GLN A 162 -10.68 4.89 -9.25
N GLN A 163 -10.73 5.11 -10.56
CA GLN A 163 -9.67 4.64 -11.46
C GLN A 163 -8.44 5.58 -11.56
N ASP A 164 -8.49 6.73 -10.93
CA ASP A 164 -7.40 7.71 -10.89
C ASP A 164 -6.30 7.36 -9.89
N GLN A 165 -6.57 6.43 -8.97
CA GLN A 165 -5.61 5.92 -7.99
C GLN A 165 -5.24 4.48 -8.30
N THR A 166 -3.94 4.24 -8.44
CA THR A 166 -3.40 2.92 -8.78
C THR A 166 -2.21 2.60 -7.91
N TYR A 167 -2.22 1.44 -7.28
CA TYR A 167 -1.14 0.96 -6.43
C TYR A 167 -0.53 -0.30 -7.04
N VAL A 168 0.79 -0.31 -7.15
CA VAL A 168 1.54 -1.46 -7.65
C VAL A 168 2.30 -2.09 -6.49
N VAL A 169 2.00 -3.36 -6.20
CA VAL A 169 2.65 -4.10 -5.13
C VAL A 169 3.43 -5.27 -5.72
N MET A 170 4.71 -5.37 -5.36
CA MET A 170 5.57 -6.46 -5.79
C MET A 170 5.43 -7.65 -4.85
N PRO A 171 5.28 -8.88 -5.39
CA PRO A 171 5.34 -10.07 -4.54
C PRO A 171 6.74 -10.30 -3.99
N MET A 172 6.80 -10.96 -2.85
CA MET A 172 8.04 -11.44 -2.27
C MET A 172 8.47 -12.72 -2.98
N ARG A 173 9.77 -12.89 -3.14
CA ARG A 173 10.35 -14.17 -3.55
C ARG A 173 10.66 -14.95 -2.26
N VAL A 174 9.94 -16.00 -2.03
CA VAL A 174 10.13 -16.91 -0.89
C VAL A 174 10.87 -18.15 -1.33
#